data_16ccc1c497b9efc27c469905125d9213
#
_entry.id   16ccc1c497b9efc27c469905125d9213
#
_cell.length_a   1.000
_cell.length_b   1.000
_cell.length_c   1.000
_cell.angle_alpha   90.00
_cell.angle_beta   90.00
_cell.angle_gamma   90.00
#
_symmetry.space_group_name_H-M   'P 1'
#
loop_
_entity.id
_entity.type
_entity.pdbx_description
1 polymer ?
#
loop_
_entity_poly.entity_id
_entity_poly.type
_entity_poly.pdbx_seq_one_letter_code
_entity_poly.pdbx_strand_id
1 'polypeptide(L)'
;MNGVIQCKSEVDQEACIYADEVRKLRQREYDNADLYSDADTAQAEQKERLQQNFIAYFREAMYKRHQNSSTSILVNWKRALDFLKMYAGENLPFFKIDNAFAEEYKRFLLTAPRGGNKCGTISHNTASTYFSIFKAALKQAFIDGYLTVDISAKIKGIQEQESRREYLTVEELNTLASTPCDREVMKRAALFSALTGLRHCDIQKLKWKEINMDGEQPRLHFTQKKTKGVEYMPISEQALQLCGERRLPEQLVFEDLPNPSWISKPLKRWIEAAGIKKSISFHCFRHSYATLQLASGTDIYTVSKMLGHTNVKTTQIYAKVVDEKKNKAAQAIKLDTIETKTQE
;
A
#
# COMPACT_ATOMS: atom_id res chain seq x y z
N MET A 1 -9.35 44.46 -63.79
CA MET A 1 -8.15 44.19 -64.63
C MET A 1 -7.33 43.12 -63.87
N ASN A 2 -7.37 41.91 -64.41
CA ASN A 2 -6.53 40.82 -63.88
C ASN A 2 -5.13 40.96 -64.50
N GLY A 3 -4.21 41.55 -63.76
CA GLY A 3 -2.80 41.62 -64.13
C GLY A 3 -2.14 40.26 -64.06
N VAL A 4 -1.94 39.60 -65.17
CA VAL A 4 -1.12 38.39 -65.30
C VAL A 4 0.35 38.83 -65.15
N ILE A 5 1.00 38.45 -64.05
CA ILE A 5 2.43 38.65 -63.81
C ILE A 5 3.17 37.71 -64.80
N GLN A 6 3.86 38.22 -65.81
CA GLN A 6 4.75 37.42 -66.65
C GLN A 6 6.11 37.31 -66.03
N CYS A 7 6.42 36.12 -65.51
CA CYS A 7 7.78 35.81 -64.95
C CYS A 7 8.78 35.69 -66.14
N LYS A 8 9.91 36.42 -66.06
CA LYS A 8 10.94 36.50 -67.12
C LYS A 8 12.13 35.59 -66.92
N SER A 9 12.26 35.02 -65.72
CA SER A 9 13.38 34.13 -65.41
C SER A 9 12.90 32.96 -64.55
N GLU A 10 13.65 31.86 -64.45
CA GLU A 10 13.38 30.73 -63.57
C GLU A 10 13.30 31.16 -62.08
N VAL A 11 14.15 32.06 -61.68
CA VAL A 11 14.15 32.60 -60.28
C VAL A 11 12.88 33.38 -59.97
N ASP A 12 12.34 34.13 -60.97
CA ASP A 12 11.05 34.83 -60.83
C ASP A 12 9.89 33.84 -60.74
N GLN A 13 9.96 32.72 -61.46
CA GLN A 13 8.94 31.67 -61.41
C GLN A 13 8.92 30.99 -60.04
N GLU A 14 10.08 30.63 -59.49
CA GLU A 14 10.18 30.06 -58.12
C GLU A 14 9.68 31.05 -57.07
N ALA A 15 10.05 32.34 -57.19
CA ALA A 15 9.57 33.38 -56.27
C ALA A 15 8.05 33.54 -56.33
N CYS A 16 7.45 33.47 -57.55
CA CYS A 16 5.98 33.52 -57.75
C CYS A 16 5.29 32.30 -57.14
N ILE A 17 5.84 31.10 -57.31
CA ILE A 17 5.31 29.87 -56.69
C ILE A 17 5.33 29.98 -55.18
N TYR A 18 6.46 30.39 -54.61
CA TYR A 18 6.59 30.58 -53.17
C TYR A 18 5.60 31.63 -52.62
N ALA A 19 5.48 32.77 -53.30
CA ALA A 19 4.53 33.83 -52.95
C ALA A 19 3.07 33.36 -53.01
N ASP A 20 2.71 32.52 -53.98
CA ASP A 20 1.35 31.94 -54.07
C ASP A 20 1.08 30.90 -52.99
N GLU A 21 2.07 30.10 -52.62
CA GLU A 21 1.96 29.19 -51.48
C GLU A 21 1.79 29.94 -50.16
N VAL A 22 2.58 30.98 -49.89
CA VAL A 22 2.43 31.84 -48.72
C VAL A 22 1.07 32.52 -48.74
N ARG A 23 0.60 33.01 -49.87
CA ARG A 23 -0.74 33.59 -49.99
C ARG A 23 -1.84 32.58 -49.67
N LYS A 24 -1.75 31.36 -50.18
CA LYS A 24 -2.71 30.28 -49.92
C LYS A 24 -2.70 29.91 -48.43
N LEU A 25 -1.53 29.87 -47.79
CA LEU A 25 -1.39 29.63 -46.36
C LEU A 25 -2.11 30.73 -45.58
N ARG A 26 -1.81 32.00 -45.86
CA ARG A 26 -2.44 33.15 -45.20
C ARG A 26 -3.95 33.23 -45.44
N GLN A 27 -4.41 32.86 -46.65
CA GLN A 27 -5.83 32.80 -46.94
C GLN A 27 -6.52 31.71 -46.08
N ARG A 28 -5.89 30.53 -45.92
CA ARG A 28 -6.41 29.47 -45.04
C ARG A 28 -6.45 29.90 -43.58
N GLU A 29 -5.42 30.61 -43.12
CA GLU A 29 -5.38 31.19 -41.76
C GLU A 29 -6.54 32.18 -41.55
N TYR A 30 -6.80 33.04 -42.52
CA TYR A 30 -7.89 34.01 -42.50
C TYR A 30 -9.28 33.35 -42.55
N ASP A 31 -9.47 32.38 -43.43
CA ASP A 31 -10.72 31.66 -43.61
C ASP A 31 -11.06 30.77 -42.39
N ASN A 32 -10.06 30.40 -41.61
CA ASN A 32 -10.20 29.59 -40.38
C ASN A 32 -9.77 30.36 -39.11
N ALA A 33 -9.94 31.68 -39.10
CA ALA A 33 -9.51 32.55 -38.00
C ALA A 33 -10.06 32.11 -36.63
N ASP A 34 -11.31 31.66 -36.57
CA ASP A 34 -11.93 31.15 -35.34
C ASP A 34 -11.25 29.85 -34.83
N LEU A 35 -10.86 28.99 -35.77
CA LEU A 35 -10.19 27.71 -35.45
C LEU A 35 -8.76 27.95 -34.95
N TYR A 36 -8.05 28.93 -35.46
CA TYR A 36 -6.72 29.33 -35.00
C TYR A 36 -6.78 30.11 -33.68
N SER A 37 -7.81 30.96 -33.50
CA SER A 37 -8.03 31.66 -32.23
C SER A 37 -8.31 30.68 -31.09
N ASP A 38 -9.06 29.61 -31.31
CA ASP A 38 -9.34 28.56 -30.34
C ASP A 38 -8.08 27.73 -30.02
N ALA A 39 -7.26 27.42 -31.02
CA ALA A 39 -5.99 26.72 -30.84
C ALA A 39 -4.97 27.58 -30.05
N ASP A 40 -4.87 28.87 -30.38
CA ASP A 40 -3.98 29.81 -29.69
C ASP A 40 -4.43 30.03 -28.25
N THR A 41 -5.72 30.11 -27.98
CA THR A 41 -6.30 30.20 -26.62
C THR A 41 -6.01 28.94 -25.83
N ALA A 42 -6.21 27.75 -26.42
CA ALA A 42 -5.90 26.47 -25.77
C ALA A 42 -4.42 26.31 -25.49
N GLN A 43 -3.54 26.79 -26.37
CA GLN A 43 -2.09 26.78 -26.12
C GLN A 43 -1.71 27.75 -24.98
N ALA A 44 -2.30 28.94 -24.93
CA ALA A 44 -2.07 29.92 -23.88
C ALA A 44 -2.52 29.37 -22.52
N GLU A 45 -3.71 28.79 -22.43
CA GLU A 45 -4.22 28.13 -21.23
C GLU A 45 -3.32 26.97 -20.80
N GLN A 46 -2.87 26.14 -21.73
CA GLN A 46 -1.96 25.05 -21.42
C GLN A 46 -0.62 25.54 -20.87
N LYS A 47 -0.08 26.63 -21.46
CA LYS A 47 1.14 27.25 -20.98
C LYS A 47 0.99 27.85 -19.58
N GLU A 48 -0.15 28.44 -19.28
CA GLU A 48 -0.48 28.95 -17.93
C GLU A 48 -0.57 27.79 -16.92
N ARG A 49 -1.27 26.71 -17.27
CA ARG A 49 -1.37 25.50 -16.42
C ARG A 49 0.00 24.90 -16.11
N LEU A 50 0.90 24.88 -17.07
CA LEU A 50 2.28 24.39 -16.88
C LEU A 50 3.12 25.26 -15.92
N GLN A 51 2.77 26.53 -15.75
CA GLN A 51 3.43 27.43 -14.78
C GLN A 51 2.89 27.29 -13.37
N GLN A 52 1.71 26.68 -13.19
CA GLN A 52 1.12 26.47 -11.87
C GLN A 52 1.95 25.57 -10.99
N ASN A 53 1.80 25.74 -9.67
CA ASN A 53 2.58 25.03 -8.67
C ASN A 53 2.01 23.63 -8.40
N PHE A 54 2.74 22.59 -8.76
CA PHE A 54 2.37 21.19 -8.51
C PHE A 54 2.22 20.87 -7.01
N ILE A 55 2.97 21.52 -6.11
CA ILE A 55 2.86 21.30 -4.66
C ILE A 55 1.47 21.74 -4.16
N ALA A 56 0.97 22.87 -4.65
CA ALA A 56 -0.38 23.35 -4.31
C ALA A 56 -1.43 22.39 -4.89
N TYR A 57 -1.32 22.06 -6.17
CA TYR A 57 -2.19 21.09 -6.82
C TYR A 57 -2.22 19.74 -6.10
N PHE A 58 -1.05 19.18 -5.75
CA PHE A 58 -0.96 17.90 -5.05
C PHE A 58 -1.75 17.93 -3.73
N ARG A 59 -1.64 19.03 -2.97
CA ARG A 59 -2.37 19.22 -1.71
C ARG A 59 -3.88 19.19 -1.95
N GLU A 60 -4.37 19.91 -2.95
CA GLU A 60 -5.80 19.96 -3.28
C GLU A 60 -6.32 18.61 -3.77
N ALA A 61 -5.60 17.99 -4.71
CA ALA A 61 -5.92 16.66 -5.25
C ALA A 61 -5.97 15.59 -4.14
N MET A 62 -5.03 15.66 -3.17
CA MET A 62 -5.02 14.77 -2.01
C MET A 62 -6.32 14.90 -1.19
N TYR A 63 -6.73 16.11 -0.85
CA TYR A 63 -7.94 16.31 -0.06
C TYR A 63 -9.20 15.92 -0.83
N LYS A 64 -9.30 16.31 -2.10
CA LYS A 64 -10.43 15.95 -2.98
C LYS A 64 -10.57 14.42 -3.11
N ARG A 65 -9.46 13.72 -3.35
CA ARG A 65 -9.45 12.26 -3.55
C ARG A 65 -9.78 11.47 -2.28
N HIS A 66 -9.42 11.98 -1.10
CA HIS A 66 -9.45 11.23 0.16
C HIS A 66 -10.41 11.80 1.20
N GLN A 67 -11.46 12.52 0.79
CA GLN A 67 -12.49 13.08 1.69
C GLN A 67 -13.09 12.04 2.63
N ASN A 68 -13.34 10.82 2.13
CA ASN A 68 -13.95 9.71 2.89
C ASN A 68 -12.94 8.59 3.23
N SER A 69 -11.64 8.85 3.11
CA SER A 69 -10.60 7.85 3.37
C SER A 69 -10.20 7.81 4.83
N SER A 70 -9.54 6.71 5.24
CA SER A 70 -9.00 6.59 6.60
C SER A 70 -7.91 7.63 6.87
N THR A 71 -7.79 8.07 8.12
CA THR A 71 -6.75 9.01 8.56
C THR A 71 -5.34 8.56 8.19
N SER A 72 -5.07 7.25 8.20
CA SER A 72 -3.75 6.70 7.86
C SER A 72 -3.37 6.93 6.38
N ILE A 73 -4.34 6.91 5.47
CA ILE A 73 -4.10 7.21 4.05
C ILE A 73 -3.71 8.68 3.90
N LEU A 74 -4.48 9.59 4.52
CA LEU A 74 -4.15 11.02 4.51
C LEU A 74 -2.78 11.33 5.11
N VAL A 75 -2.40 10.65 6.19
CA VAL A 75 -1.06 10.79 6.79
C VAL A 75 0.02 10.39 5.80
N ASN A 76 -0.14 9.26 5.08
CA ASN A 76 0.84 8.84 4.08
C ASN A 76 0.96 9.83 2.91
N TRP A 77 -0.16 10.36 2.42
CA TRP A 77 -0.16 11.37 1.37
C TRP A 77 0.50 12.69 1.82
N LYS A 78 0.20 13.15 3.05
CA LYS A 78 0.87 14.32 3.63
C LYS A 78 2.38 14.11 3.74
N ARG A 79 2.81 12.94 4.22
CA ARG A 79 4.23 12.62 4.31
C ARG A 79 4.90 12.54 2.93
N ALA A 80 4.25 11.95 1.93
CA ALA A 80 4.76 11.94 0.56
C ALA A 80 4.94 13.38 0.02
N LEU A 81 3.99 14.27 0.30
CA LEU A 81 4.08 15.68 -0.04
C LEU A 81 5.22 16.40 0.71
N ASP A 82 5.42 16.10 2.01
CA ASP A 82 6.52 16.67 2.81
C ASP A 82 7.89 16.28 2.21
N PHE A 83 8.05 15.01 1.77
CA PHE A 83 9.28 14.56 1.11
C PHE A 83 9.46 15.18 -0.27
N LEU A 84 8.39 15.42 -1.02
CA LEU A 84 8.49 16.14 -2.29
C LEU A 84 8.92 17.60 -2.08
N LYS A 85 8.40 18.27 -1.06
CA LYS A 85 8.82 19.63 -0.67
C LYS A 85 10.29 19.66 -0.21
N MET A 86 10.72 18.63 0.53
CA MET A 86 12.13 18.52 0.96
C MET A 86 13.06 18.42 -0.24
N TYR A 87 12.65 17.77 -1.32
CA TYR A 87 13.43 17.62 -2.54
C TYR A 87 13.37 18.83 -3.47
N ALA A 88 12.16 19.33 -3.75
CA ALA A 88 11.91 20.32 -4.80
C ALA A 88 11.59 21.74 -4.28
N GLY A 89 11.45 21.91 -2.96
CA GLY A 89 10.99 23.15 -2.35
C GLY A 89 9.49 23.33 -2.38
N GLU A 90 9.01 24.50 -1.94
CA GLU A 90 7.58 24.83 -1.85
C GLU A 90 6.97 25.24 -3.20
N ASN A 91 7.79 25.57 -4.19
CA ASN A 91 7.34 25.99 -5.51
C ASN A 91 7.94 25.10 -6.60
N LEU A 92 7.12 24.17 -7.11
CA LEU A 92 7.46 23.25 -8.19
C LEU A 92 6.48 23.45 -9.36
N PRO A 93 6.83 24.26 -10.39
CA PRO A 93 5.97 24.40 -11.56
C PRO A 93 5.86 23.10 -12.35
N PHE A 94 4.71 22.84 -12.96
CA PHE A 94 4.47 21.62 -13.73
C PHE A 94 5.48 21.43 -14.88
N PHE A 95 5.94 22.48 -15.54
CA PHE A 95 6.90 22.39 -16.65
C PHE A 95 8.26 21.81 -16.24
N LYS A 96 8.60 21.82 -14.94
CA LYS A 96 9.84 21.22 -14.42
C LYS A 96 9.71 19.71 -14.18
N ILE A 97 8.48 19.18 -14.27
CA ILE A 97 8.24 17.79 -13.97
C ILE A 97 8.27 16.99 -15.27
N ASP A 98 9.35 16.31 -15.50
CA ASP A 98 9.60 15.39 -16.60
C ASP A 98 10.03 14.01 -16.08
N ASN A 99 10.40 13.12 -17.00
CA ASN A 99 10.89 11.80 -16.63
C ASN A 99 12.22 11.86 -15.84
N ALA A 100 13.10 12.82 -16.17
CA ALA A 100 14.38 12.99 -15.48
C ALA A 100 14.17 13.43 -14.03
N PHE A 101 13.34 14.46 -13.80
CA PHE A 101 12.93 14.89 -12.46
C PHE A 101 12.38 13.73 -11.63
N ALA A 102 11.48 12.94 -12.21
CA ALA A 102 10.86 11.84 -11.49
C ALA A 102 11.85 10.71 -11.12
N GLU A 103 12.82 10.39 -12.00
CA GLU A 103 13.88 9.42 -11.70
C GLU A 103 14.87 9.96 -10.65
N GLU A 104 15.16 11.26 -10.64
CA GLU A 104 15.97 11.90 -9.61
C GLU A 104 15.24 11.93 -8.26
N TYR A 105 13.97 12.28 -8.23
CA TYR A 105 13.16 12.22 -7.01
C TYR A 105 13.08 10.79 -6.45
N LYS A 106 12.97 9.79 -7.30
CA LYS A 106 13.02 8.38 -6.91
C LYS A 106 14.35 8.02 -6.23
N ARG A 107 15.49 8.47 -6.80
CA ARG A 107 16.83 8.30 -6.20
C ARG A 107 16.94 9.00 -4.84
N PHE A 108 16.43 10.23 -4.74
CA PHE A 108 16.36 10.95 -3.48
C PHE A 108 15.58 10.18 -2.42
N LEU A 109 14.39 9.65 -2.73
CA LEU A 109 13.57 8.89 -1.75
C LEU A 109 14.30 7.66 -1.21
N LEU A 110 15.12 6.98 -1.99
CA LEU A 110 15.87 5.81 -1.56
C LEU A 110 16.95 6.13 -0.51
N THR A 111 17.38 7.38 -0.42
CA THR A 111 18.41 7.86 0.51
C THR A 111 17.91 8.94 1.47
N ALA A 112 16.63 9.30 1.37
CA ALA A 112 16.04 10.39 2.12
C ALA A 112 16.10 10.17 3.64
N PRO A 113 16.45 11.20 4.44
CA PRO A 113 16.48 11.10 5.89
C PRO A 113 15.10 10.87 6.47
N ARG A 114 15.01 10.18 7.61
CA ARG A 114 13.72 9.87 8.28
C ARG A 114 12.90 11.09 8.67
N GLY A 115 13.50 12.25 8.79
CA GLY A 115 12.87 13.46 9.29
C GLY A 115 12.62 13.43 10.81
N GLY A 116 12.54 14.63 11.42
CA GLY A 116 12.48 14.78 12.87
C GLY A 116 13.78 14.37 13.56
N ASN A 117 13.73 14.08 14.86
CA ASN A 117 14.90 13.72 15.68
C ASN A 117 15.39 12.27 15.50
N LYS A 118 14.98 11.58 14.43
CA LYS A 118 15.36 10.18 14.20
C LYS A 118 16.52 10.09 13.21
N CYS A 119 17.62 9.49 13.64
CA CYS A 119 18.74 9.19 12.76
C CYS A 119 18.40 8.13 11.70
N GLY A 120 19.07 8.19 10.55
CA GLY A 120 18.95 7.21 9.46
C GLY A 120 17.97 7.63 8.35
N THR A 121 17.85 6.76 7.37
CA THR A 121 17.01 6.96 6.17
C THR A 121 15.64 6.30 6.32
N ILE A 122 14.67 6.70 5.51
CA ILE A 122 13.38 6.00 5.41
C ILE A 122 13.62 4.59 4.86
N SER A 123 12.73 3.64 5.21
CA SER A 123 12.84 2.29 4.68
C SER A 123 12.55 2.24 3.18
N HIS A 124 13.12 1.26 2.48
CA HIS A 124 12.90 1.05 1.06
C HIS A 124 11.39 0.97 0.69
N ASN A 125 10.61 0.24 1.49
CA ASN A 125 9.17 0.11 1.26
C ASN A 125 8.40 1.41 1.57
N THR A 126 8.91 2.26 2.46
CA THR A 126 8.38 3.62 2.67
C THR A 126 8.65 4.50 1.44
N ALA A 127 9.86 4.45 0.89
CA ALA A 127 10.20 5.13 -0.36
C ALA A 127 9.31 4.67 -1.53
N SER A 128 9.08 3.35 -1.66
CA SER A 128 8.16 2.78 -2.65
C SER A 128 6.74 3.33 -2.50
N THR A 129 6.23 3.39 -1.26
CA THR A 129 4.90 3.94 -0.97
C THR A 129 4.81 5.42 -1.36
N TYR A 130 5.78 6.25 -0.97
CA TYR A 130 5.76 7.70 -1.27
C TYR A 130 5.92 7.97 -2.76
N PHE A 131 6.76 7.20 -3.44
CA PHE A 131 6.90 7.31 -4.89
C PHE A 131 5.63 6.88 -5.64
N SER A 132 4.94 5.84 -5.17
CA SER A 132 3.65 5.42 -5.72
C SER A 132 2.56 6.49 -5.54
N ILE A 133 2.56 7.20 -4.41
CA ILE A 133 1.66 8.33 -4.16
C ILE A 133 1.99 9.50 -5.11
N PHE A 134 3.27 9.83 -5.30
CA PHE A 134 3.70 10.83 -6.27
C PHE A 134 3.24 10.49 -7.70
N LYS A 135 3.43 9.25 -8.14
CA LYS A 135 2.92 8.76 -9.43
C LYS A 135 1.40 8.90 -9.55
N ALA A 136 0.66 8.61 -8.47
CA ALA A 136 -0.79 8.76 -8.46
C ALA A 136 -1.23 10.23 -8.60
N ALA A 137 -0.49 11.16 -7.99
CA ALA A 137 -0.73 12.59 -8.16
C ALA A 137 -0.40 13.07 -9.58
N LEU A 138 0.69 12.58 -10.20
CA LEU A 138 1.02 12.86 -11.60
C LEU A 138 -0.06 12.32 -12.56
N LYS A 139 -0.55 11.11 -12.31
CA LYS A 139 -1.63 10.52 -13.11
C LYS A 139 -2.89 11.39 -13.05
N GLN A 140 -3.24 11.87 -11.85
CA GLN A 140 -4.38 12.76 -11.70
C GLN A 140 -4.15 14.09 -12.40
N ALA A 141 -2.95 14.67 -12.32
CA ALA A 141 -2.61 15.91 -13.01
C ALA A 141 -2.69 15.79 -14.54
N PHE A 142 -2.35 14.63 -15.09
CA PHE A 142 -2.56 14.33 -16.51
C PHE A 142 -4.05 14.26 -16.85
N ILE A 143 -4.87 13.58 -16.04
CA ILE A 143 -6.32 13.49 -16.22
C ILE A 143 -6.98 14.87 -16.14
N ASP A 144 -6.52 15.72 -15.22
CA ASP A 144 -7.04 17.07 -15.02
C ASP A 144 -6.51 18.10 -16.06
N GLY A 145 -5.68 17.65 -17.04
CA GLY A 145 -5.19 18.47 -18.14
C GLY A 145 -4.04 19.42 -17.80
N TYR A 146 -3.35 19.24 -16.65
CA TYR A 146 -2.15 20.02 -16.32
C TYR A 146 -0.90 19.52 -17.05
N LEU A 147 -0.84 18.23 -17.35
CA LEU A 147 0.24 17.60 -18.08
C LEU A 147 -0.27 17.12 -19.45
N THR A 148 0.48 17.38 -20.50
CA THR A 148 0.17 16.93 -21.87
C THR A 148 0.54 15.46 -22.11
N VAL A 149 1.42 14.92 -21.27
CA VAL A 149 1.93 13.54 -21.36
C VAL A 149 1.77 12.86 -20.01
N ASP A 150 1.32 11.61 -20.01
CA ASP A 150 1.26 10.77 -18.82
C ASP A 150 2.69 10.31 -18.40
N ILE A 151 3.36 11.15 -17.64
CA ILE A 151 4.69 10.86 -17.07
C ILE A 151 4.59 9.62 -16.17
N SER A 152 3.50 9.47 -15.43
CA SER A 152 3.32 8.37 -14.49
C SER A 152 3.38 6.98 -15.15
N ALA A 153 2.96 6.86 -16.40
CA ALA A 153 3.01 5.61 -17.17
C ALA A 153 4.43 5.26 -17.63
N LYS A 154 5.27 6.28 -17.89
CA LYS A 154 6.64 6.10 -18.40
C LYS A 154 7.65 5.72 -17.32
N ILE A 155 7.37 6.03 -16.06
CA ILE A 155 8.30 5.82 -14.95
C ILE A 155 8.03 4.48 -14.26
N LYS A 156 9.06 3.67 -14.07
CA LYS A 156 8.96 2.45 -13.26
C LYS A 156 8.91 2.79 -11.76
N GLY A 157 7.97 2.19 -11.03
CA GLY A 157 7.90 2.30 -9.57
C GLY A 157 9.15 1.75 -8.87
N ILE A 158 9.28 2.04 -7.58
CA ILE A 158 10.27 1.38 -6.72
C ILE A 158 9.69 0.01 -6.37
N GLN A 159 10.38 -1.07 -6.69
CA GLN A 159 9.96 -2.42 -6.31
C GLN A 159 10.02 -2.57 -4.80
N GLU A 160 8.97 -3.16 -4.21
CA GLU A 160 8.97 -3.46 -2.79
C GLU A 160 9.98 -4.57 -2.47
N GLN A 161 10.71 -4.40 -1.37
CA GLN A 161 11.56 -5.45 -0.83
C GLN A 161 10.75 -6.35 0.09
N GLU A 162 10.93 -7.65 -0.06
CA GLU A 162 10.34 -8.62 0.86
C GLU A 162 10.92 -8.39 2.27
N SER A 163 10.05 -8.15 3.24
CA SER A 163 10.42 -8.08 4.65
C SER A 163 10.19 -9.43 5.31
N ARG A 164 11.20 -9.99 5.97
CA ARG A 164 11.02 -11.15 6.83
C ARG A 164 10.09 -10.76 7.97
N ARG A 165 9.00 -11.50 8.09
CA ARG A 165 8.02 -11.27 9.15
C ARG A 165 8.31 -12.23 10.29
N GLU A 166 8.57 -11.69 11.46
CA GLU A 166 8.73 -12.50 12.67
C GLU A 166 7.39 -13.14 13.05
N TYR A 167 7.47 -14.36 13.55
CA TYR A 167 6.36 -15.11 14.12
C TYR A 167 6.81 -15.88 15.36
N LEU A 168 5.87 -16.27 16.19
CA LEU A 168 6.08 -17.04 17.40
C LEU A 168 5.78 -18.51 17.13
N THR A 169 6.63 -19.40 17.65
CA THR A 169 6.36 -20.85 17.64
C THR A 169 5.32 -21.20 18.71
N VAL A 170 4.85 -22.45 18.72
CA VAL A 170 3.91 -22.93 19.75
C VAL A 170 4.54 -22.87 21.13
N GLU A 171 5.83 -23.23 21.26
CA GLU A 171 6.59 -23.18 22.51
C GLU A 171 6.73 -21.75 23.02
N GLU A 172 7.04 -20.81 22.14
CA GLU A 172 7.11 -19.37 22.48
C GLU A 172 5.75 -18.82 22.91
N LEU A 173 4.65 -19.24 22.27
CA LEU A 173 3.30 -18.85 22.66
C LEU A 173 2.93 -19.43 24.04
N ASN A 174 3.30 -20.67 24.34
CA ASN A 174 3.09 -21.28 25.65
C ASN A 174 3.90 -20.56 26.74
N THR A 175 5.16 -20.21 26.45
CA THR A 175 5.99 -19.41 27.35
C THR A 175 5.37 -18.05 27.64
N LEU A 176 4.86 -17.35 26.60
CA LEU A 176 4.15 -16.09 26.77
C LEU A 176 2.86 -16.24 27.59
N ALA A 177 2.09 -17.30 27.36
CA ALA A 177 0.86 -17.55 28.11
C ALA A 177 1.14 -17.70 29.63
N SER A 178 2.24 -18.34 30.01
CA SER A 178 2.64 -18.49 31.39
C SER A 178 3.35 -17.27 31.98
N THR A 179 3.92 -16.37 31.14
CA THR A 179 4.65 -15.19 31.61
C THR A 179 3.67 -14.11 32.12
N PRO A 180 3.87 -13.57 33.35
CA PRO A 180 3.08 -12.45 33.85
C PRO A 180 3.17 -11.22 32.96
N CYS A 181 2.08 -10.46 32.89
CA CYS A 181 1.99 -9.23 32.06
C CYS A 181 1.29 -8.11 32.84
N ASP A 182 1.88 -6.93 32.91
CA ASP A 182 1.27 -5.75 33.54
C ASP A 182 -0.07 -5.31 32.94
N ARG A 183 -0.35 -5.77 31.72
CA ARG A 183 -1.54 -5.42 30.95
C ARG A 183 -2.28 -6.69 30.55
N GLU A 184 -3.08 -7.25 31.47
CA GLU A 184 -3.75 -8.54 31.29
C GLU A 184 -4.68 -8.54 30.05
N VAL A 185 -5.42 -7.46 29.80
CA VAL A 185 -6.28 -7.35 28.61
C VAL A 185 -5.46 -7.41 27.32
N MET A 186 -4.28 -6.81 27.29
CA MET A 186 -3.36 -6.88 26.14
C MET A 186 -2.83 -8.31 25.93
N LYS A 187 -2.44 -9.00 27.00
CA LYS A 187 -1.98 -10.39 26.97
C LYS A 187 -3.07 -11.29 26.39
N ARG A 188 -4.28 -11.25 26.96
CA ARG A 188 -5.43 -12.03 26.48
C ARG A 188 -5.74 -11.73 25.01
N ALA A 189 -5.78 -10.46 24.60
CA ALA A 189 -6.04 -10.06 23.22
C ALA A 189 -4.95 -10.52 22.24
N ALA A 190 -3.67 -10.50 22.66
CA ALA A 190 -2.56 -10.96 21.84
C ALA A 190 -2.61 -12.48 21.61
N LEU A 191 -2.82 -13.26 22.68
CA LEU A 191 -2.99 -14.71 22.61
C LEU A 191 -4.25 -15.07 21.81
N PHE A 192 -5.34 -14.33 21.99
CA PHE A 192 -6.55 -14.49 21.19
C PHE A 192 -6.28 -14.25 19.69
N SER A 193 -5.46 -13.24 19.36
CA SER A 193 -5.02 -13.03 17.97
C SER A 193 -4.19 -14.21 17.43
N ALA A 194 -3.36 -14.85 18.28
CA ALA A 194 -2.58 -16.02 17.90
C ALA A 194 -3.44 -17.29 17.68
N LEU A 195 -4.60 -17.38 18.32
CA LEU A 195 -5.54 -18.52 18.18
C LEU A 195 -6.62 -18.30 17.13
N THR A 196 -6.88 -17.06 16.74
CA THR A 196 -7.97 -16.72 15.81
C THR A 196 -7.52 -16.03 14.54
N GLY A 197 -6.32 -15.47 14.53
CA GLY A 197 -5.81 -14.67 13.42
C GLY A 197 -6.45 -13.28 13.30
N LEU A 198 -7.30 -12.83 14.23
CA LEU A 198 -7.94 -11.52 14.15
C LEU A 198 -6.92 -10.38 14.23
N ARG A 199 -7.23 -9.28 13.54
CA ARG A 199 -6.45 -8.05 13.63
C ARG A 199 -6.73 -7.32 14.94
N HIS A 200 -5.73 -6.61 15.47
CA HIS A 200 -5.90 -5.77 16.66
C HIS A 200 -7.16 -4.88 16.62
N CYS A 201 -7.40 -4.22 15.49
CA CYS A 201 -8.55 -3.32 15.35
C CYS A 201 -9.91 -4.02 15.33
N ASP A 202 -9.95 -5.30 14.98
CA ASP A 202 -11.16 -6.11 15.03
C ASP A 202 -11.37 -6.61 16.45
N ILE A 203 -10.33 -7.10 17.13
CA ILE A 203 -10.36 -7.50 18.56
C ILE A 203 -10.78 -6.34 19.46
N GLN A 204 -10.26 -5.13 19.21
CA GLN A 204 -10.60 -3.93 19.99
C GLN A 204 -12.08 -3.55 19.93
N LYS A 205 -12.77 -3.97 18.88
CA LYS A 205 -14.19 -3.65 18.66
C LYS A 205 -15.13 -4.83 18.88
N LEU A 206 -14.57 -6.00 19.14
CA LEU A 206 -15.34 -7.23 19.29
C LEU A 206 -16.30 -7.12 20.47
N LYS A 207 -17.60 -7.35 20.22
CA LYS A 207 -18.67 -7.31 21.20
C LYS A 207 -19.12 -8.71 21.55
N TRP A 208 -19.69 -8.88 22.74
CA TRP A 208 -20.20 -10.16 23.18
C TRP A 208 -21.31 -10.74 22.32
N LYS A 209 -22.13 -9.91 21.68
CA LYS A 209 -23.15 -10.36 20.71
C LYS A 209 -22.56 -10.97 19.45
N GLU A 210 -21.29 -10.70 19.16
CA GLU A 210 -20.58 -11.24 17.99
C GLU A 210 -19.95 -12.61 18.26
N ILE A 211 -20.04 -13.11 19.52
CA ILE A 211 -19.67 -14.47 19.91
C ILE A 211 -20.92 -15.30 20.03
N ASN A 212 -21.17 -16.17 19.05
CA ASN A 212 -22.28 -17.08 19.05
C ASN A 212 -21.89 -18.42 19.68
N MET A 213 -22.70 -18.87 20.66
CA MET A 213 -22.55 -20.12 21.39
C MET A 213 -23.59 -21.18 20.97
N ASP A 214 -24.41 -20.87 19.95
CA ASP A 214 -25.45 -21.79 19.48
C ASP A 214 -24.80 -22.85 18.57
N GLY A 215 -24.54 -24.03 19.13
CA GLY A 215 -23.95 -25.16 18.44
C GLY A 215 -22.80 -25.82 19.18
N GLU A 216 -22.22 -26.85 18.58
CA GLU A 216 -21.12 -27.64 19.17
C GLU A 216 -19.81 -26.86 19.34
N GLN A 217 -19.63 -25.80 18.55
CA GLN A 217 -18.40 -24.97 18.59
C GLN A 217 -18.74 -23.48 18.63
N PRO A 218 -18.06 -22.70 19.49
CA PRO A 218 -18.21 -21.26 19.54
C PRO A 218 -17.74 -20.62 18.22
N ARG A 219 -18.52 -19.63 17.74
CA ARG A 219 -18.25 -18.95 16.46
C ARG A 219 -18.25 -17.44 16.63
N LEU A 220 -17.40 -16.77 15.87
CA LEU A 220 -17.42 -15.32 15.71
C LEU A 220 -18.28 -14.96 14.48
N HIS A 221 -19.14 -13.98 14.68
CA HIS A 221 -19.92 -13.37 13.61
C HIS A 221 -19.78 -11.86 13.68
N PHE A 222 -18.85 -11.30 12.92
CA PHE A 222 -18.52 -9.88 12.99
C PHE A 222 -18.16 -9.30 11.62
N THR A 223 -18.24 -7.97 11.51
CA THR A 223 -17.81 -7.26 10.31
C THR A 223 -16.40 -6.69 10.49
N GLN A 224 -15.48 -7.11 9.64
CA GLN A 224 -14.10 -6.63 9.68
C GLN A 224 -14.02 -5.11 9.46
N LYS A 225 -13.31 -4.40 10.33
CA LYS A 225 -13.15 -2.94 10.25
C LYS A 225 -12.46 -2.50 8.95
N LYS A 226 -11.43 -3.22 8.53
CA LYS A 226 -10.58 -2.83 7.41
C LYS A 226 -11.16 -3.20 6.04
N THR A 227 -11.70 -4.40 5.90
CA THR A 227 -12.17 -4.95 4.62
C THR A 227 -13.68 -4.88 4.45
N LYS A 228 -14.43 -4.57 5.52
CA LYS A 228 -15.91 -4.52 5.56
C LYS A 228 -16.59 -5.87 5.24
N GLY A 229 -15.82 -6.97 5.17
CA GLY A 229 -16.36 -8.31 5.01
C GLY A 229 -17.04 -8.81 6.29
N VAL A 230 -18.15 -9.50 6.14
CA VAL A 230 -18.80 -10.25 7.22
C VAL A 230 -18.09 -11.59 7.34
N GLU A 231 -17.67 -11.93 8.56
CA GLU A 231 -16.92 -13.15 8.83
C GLU A 231 -17.72 -14.07 9.77
N TYR A 232 -17.79 -15.34 9.37
CA TYR A 232 -18.26 -16.43 10.20
C TYR A 232 -17.09 -17.37 10.46
N MET A 233 -16.56 -17.36 11.68
CA MET A 233 -15.34 -18.11 11.97
C MET A 233 -15.51 -18.94 13.24
N PRO A 234 -15.30 -20.28 13.19
CA PRO A 234 -15.22 -21.08 14.40
C PRO A 234 -13.99 -20.68 15.20
N ILE A 235 -14.08 -20.68 16.53
CA ILE A 235 -12.96 -20.47 17.45
C ILE A 235 -12.81 -21.66 18.37
N SER A 236 -11.59 -21.87 18.87
CA SER A 236 -11.33 -22.93 19.83
C SER A 236 -11.84 -22.55 21.23
N GLU A 237 -12.07 -23.56 22.07
CA GLU A 237 -12.40 -23.37 23.50
C GLU A 237 -11.35 -22.49 24.22
N GLN A 238 -10.06 -22.69 23.92
CA GLN A 238 -8.99 -21.86 24.49
C GLN A 238 -9.14 -20.39 24.06
N ALA A 239 -9.50 -20.12 22.83
CA ALA A 239 -9.75 -18.76 22.37
C ALA A 239 -10.97 -18.15 23.09
N LEU A 240 -12.03 -18.94 23.32
CA LEU A 240 -13.18 -18.51 24.09
C LEU A 240 -12.82 -18.18 25.53
N GLN A 241 -12.01 -19.03 26.20
CA GLN A 241 -11.54 -18.79 27.58
C GLN A 241 -10.77 -17.45 27.71
N LEU A 242 -10.00 -17.06 26.70
CA LEU A 242 -9.31 -15.76 26.67
C LEU A 242 -10.27 -14.55 26.58
N CYS A 243 -11.51 -14.75 26.15
CA CYS A 243 -12.54 -13.71 26.19
C CYS A 243 -12.95 -13.37 27.64
N GLY A 244 -12.84 -14.33 28.57
CA GLY A 244 -13.27 -14.19 29.95
C GLY A 244 -14.78 -14.46 30.13
N GLU A 245 -15.33 -13.99 31.25
CA GLU A 245 -16.74 -14.16 31.55
C GLU A 245 -17.64 -13.36 30.59
N ARG A 246 -18.74 -14.01 30.16
CA ARG A 246 -19.70 -13.38 29.26
C ARG A 246 -20.40 -12.20 29.92
N ARG A 247 -20.44 -11.09 29.23
CA ARG A 247 -21.08 -9.85 29.65
C ARG A 247 -22.28 -9.49 28.78
N LEU A 248 -22.82 -8.28 28.94
CA LEU A 248 -23.93 -7.79 28.13
C LEU A 248 -23.58 -7.77 26.63
N PRO A 249 -24.53 -8.05 25.74
CA PRO A 249 -24.30 -8.21 24.29
C PRO A 249 -23.55 -7.06 23.64
N GLU A 250 -23.82 -5.82 24.06
CA GLU A 250 -23.21 -4.62 23.47
C GLU A 250 -21.84 -4.23 24.07
N GLN A 251 -21.43 -4.87 25.15
CA GLN A 251 -20.15 -4.63 25.78
C GLN A 251 -19.00 -5.24 24.96
N LEU A 252 -17.83 -4.59 25.06
CA LEU A 252 -16.63 -5.08 24.42
C LEU A 252 -16.08 -6.31 25.16
N VAL A 253 -15.61 -7.30 24.40
CA VAL A 253 -14.95 -8.50 24.95
C VAL A 253 -13.60 -8.13 25.59
N PHE A 254 -12.83 -7.29 24.94
CA PHE A 254 -11.53 -6.80 25.40
C PHE A 254 -11.63 -5.31 25.74
N GLU A 255 -12.43 -5.01 26.76
CA GLU A 255 -12.58 -3.64 27.27
C GLU A 255 -11.21 -3.09 27.69
N ASP A 256 -10.97 -1.80 27.46
CA ASP A 256 -9.70 -1.10 27.75
C ASP A 256 -8.47 -1.62 26.96
N LEU A 257 -8.67 -2.37 25.85
CA LEU A 257 -7.56 -2.72 24.99
C LEU A 257 -6.97 -1.45 24.34
N PRO A 258 -5.71 -1.06 24.68
CA PRO A 258 -5.14 0.19 24.21
C PRO A 258 -4.95 0.22 22.68
N ASN A 259 -4.89 1.42 22.12
CA ASN A 259 -4.54 1.61 20.71
C ASN A 259 -3.11 1.09 20.40
N PRO A 260 -2.82 0.72 19.14
CA PRO A 260 -1.51 0.17 18.74
C PRO A 260 -0.30 1.02 19.13
N SER A 261 -0.44 2.34 19.16
CA SER A 261 0.62 3.27 19.56
C SER A 261 1.01 3.13 21.04
N TRP A 262 0.08 2.75 21.90
CA TRP A 262 0.28 2.59 23.35
C TRP A 262 0.65 1.16 23.75
N ILE A 263 0.39 0.20 22.86
CA ILE A 263 0.69 -1.23 23.11
C ILE A 263 2.19 -1.56 22.96
N SER A 264 2.92 -0.87 22.09
CA SER A 264 4.27 -1.26 21.67
C SER A 264 5.25 -1.43 22.84
N LYS A 265 5.27 -0.50 23.80
CA LYS A 265 6.18 -0.57 24.95
C LYS A 265 5.80 -1.69 25.94
N PRO A 266 4.52 -1.79 26.42
CA PRO A 266 4.12 -2.91 27.28
C PRO A 266 4.33 -4.28 26.62
N LEU A 267 4.02 -4.41 25.35
CA LEU A 267 4.22 -5.64 24.60
C LEU A 267 5.70 -6.04 24.55
N LYS A 268 6.59 -5.10 24.24
CA LYS A 268 8.03 -5.35 24.22
C LYS A 268 8.53 -5.86 25.57
N ARG A 269 8.13 -5.23 26.68
CA ARG A 269 8.50 -5.68 28.03
C ARG A 269 8.03 -7.10 28.32
N TRP A 270 6.79 -7.43 27.96
CA TRP A 270 6.25 -8.78 28.15
C TRP A 270 6.99 -9.83 27.32
N ILE A 271 7.32 -9.53 26.04
CA ILE A 271 8.12 -10.41 25.17
C ILE A 271 9.53 -10.63 25.74
N GLU A 272 10.18 -9.56 26.24
CA GLU A 272 11.50 -9.63 26.87
C GLU A 272 11.47 -10.43 28.20
N ALA A 273 10.42 -10.26 29.01
CA ALA A 273 10.21 -11.03 30.24
C ALA A 273 10.04 -12.53 29.99
N ALA A 274 9.48 -12.91 28.84
CA ALA A 274 9.38 -14.29 28.37
C ALA A 274 10.70 -14.84 27.78
N GLY A 275 11.78 -14.06 27.76
CA GLY A 275 13.07 -14.47 27.20
C GLY A 275 13.13 -14.54 25.68
N ILE A 276 12.13 -14.02 24.98
CA ILE A 276 12.03 -14.07 23.53
C ILE A 276 12.83 -12.91 22.90
N LYS A 277 13.85 -13.24 22.09
CA LYS A 277 14.74 -12.27 21.45
C LYS A 277 14.21 -11.68 20.14
N LYS A 278 13.07 -12.17 19.63
CA LYS A 278 12.45 -11.71 18.39
C LYS A 278 11.81 -10.33 18.57
N SER A 279 11.81 -9.52 17.50
CA SER A 279 11.10 -8.24 17.47
C SER A 279 9.62 -8.45 17.16
N ILE A 280 8.83 -8.67 18.19
CA ILE A 280 7.41 -9.02 18.07
C ILE A 280 6.53 -7.77 18.25
N SER A 281 5.74 -7.47 17.23
CA SER A 281 4.63 -6.52 17.27
C SER A 281 3.31 -7.27 17.49
N PHE A 282 2.23 -6.56 17.86
CA PHE A 282 0.92 -7.20 18.01
C PHE A 282 0.48 -7.94 16.73
N HIS A 283 0.84 -7.44 15.56
CA HIS A 283 0.49 -8.08 14.28
C HIS A 283 1.23 -9.41 14.06
N CYS A 284 2.36 -9.64 14.75
CA CYS A 284 3.09 -10.90 14.67
C CYS A 284 2.29 -12.08 15.26
N PHE A 285 1.38 -11.87 16.18
CA PHE A 285 0.49 -12.93 16.70
C PHE A 285 -0.43 -13.48 15.58
N ARG A 286 -0.98 -12.59 14.76
CA ARG A 286 -1.72 -13.01 13.56
C ARG A 286 -0.81 -13.68 12.52
N HIS A 287 0.45 -13.24 12.38
CA HIS A 287 1.42 -13.92 11.53
C HIS A 287 1.72 -15.33 12.06
N SER A 288 1.87 -15.47 13.38
CA SER A 288 2.05 -16.80 14.03
C SER A 288 0.88 -17.70 13.72
N TYR A 289 -0.36 -17.24 13.90
CA TYR A 289 -1.55 -18.01 13.54
C TYR A 289 -1.47 -18.52 12.11
N ALA A 290 -1.24 -17.63 11.14
CA ALA A 290 -1.18 -18.00 9.73
C ALA A 290 -0.08 -19.02 9.43
N THR A 291 1.13 -18.81 9.99
CA THR A 291 2.27 -19.69 9.77
C THR A 291 2.05 -21.05 10.43
N LEU A 292 1.55 -21.10 11.67
CA LEU A 292 1.29 -22.33 12.40
C LEU A 292 0.16 -23.16 11.75
N GLN A 293 -0.92 -22.52 11.28
CA GLN A 293 -1.99 -23.20 10.54
C GLN A 293 -1.46 -23.84 9.24
N LEU A 294 -0.63 -23.13 8.48
CA LEU A 294 0.01 -23.70 7.29
C LEU A 294 0.99 -24.82 7.65
N ALA A 295 1.72 -24.70 8.76
CA ALA A 295 2.61 -25.74 9.24
C ALA A 295 1.85 -27.00 9.67
N SER A 296 0.70 -26.86 10.34
CA SER A 296 -0.15 -27.99 10.78
C SER A 296 -0.87 -28.72 9.63
N GLY A 297 -0.78 -28.20 8.38
CA GLY A 297 -1.40 -28.87 7.23
C GLY A 297 -2.61 -28.17 6.65
N THR A 298 -3.15 -27.14 7.31
CA THR A 298 -4.26 -26.37 6.77
C THR A 298 -3.91 -25.78 5.42
N ASP A 299 -4.78 -25.92 4.43
CA ASP A 299 -4.51 -25.39 3.10
C ASP A 299 -4.55 -23.86 3.07
N ILE A 300 -3.82 -23.29 2.09
CA ILE A 300 -3.64 -21.83 2.01
C ILE A 300 -4.93 -21.05 1.76
N TYR A 301 -5.90 -21.65 1.05
CA TYR A 301 -7.19 -21.00 0.78
C TYR A 301 -8.03 -20.92 2.04
N THR A 302 -8.08 -22.01 2.84
CA THR A 302 -8.72 -22.04 4.15
C THR A 302 -8.10 -20.99 5.07
N VAL A 303 -6.75 -20.98 5.21
CA VAL A 303 -6.06 -19.97 6.01
C VAL A 303 -6.33 -18.54 5.51
N SER A 304 -6.36 -18.33 4.19
CA SER A 304 -6.70 -17.03 3.61
C SER A 304 -8.11 -16.58 3.97
N LYS A 305 -9.08 -17.48 3.95
CA LYS A 305 -10.47 -17.23 4.38
C LYS A 305 -10.54 -16.93 5.86
N MET A 306 -9.92 -17.75 6.72
CA MET A 306 -9.90 -17.53 8.17
C MET A 306 -9.26 -16.18 8.54
N LEU A 307 -8.31 -15.70 7.76
CA LEU A 307 -7.71 -14.38 7.92
C LEU A 307 -8.58 -13.26 7.31
N GLY A 308 -9.62 -13.56 6.54
CA GLY A 308 -10.38 -12.55 5.80
C GLY A 308 -9.51 -11.77 4.81
N HIS A 309 -8.67 -12.47 4.05
CA HIS A 309 -7.92 -11.88 2.96
C HIS A 309 -8.73 -11.92 1.66
N THR A 310 -8.90 -10.78 1.00
CA THR A 310 -9.57 -10.69 -0.30
C THR A 310 -8.74 -11.29 -1.43
N ASN A 311 -7.41 -11.41 -1.24
CA ASN A 311 -6.49 -11.99 -2.22
C ASN A 311 -5.54 -12.98 -1.53
N VAL A 312 -5.54 -14.21 -2.02
CA VAL A 312 -4.68 -15.30 -1.53
C VAL A 312 -3.18 -14.96 -1.59
N LYS A 313 -2.76 -14.11 -2.53
CA LYS A 313 -1.37 -13.60 -2.59
C LYS A 313 -0.90 -13.00 -1.25
N THR A 314 -1.82 -12.41 -0.48
CA THR A 314 -1.50 -11.87 0.86
C THR A 314 -1.12 -12.98 1.86
N THR A 315 -1.61 -14.21 1.64
CA THR A 315 -1.32 -15.38 2.50
C THR A 315 -0.07 -16.12 2.05
N GLN A 316 0.30 -16.03 0.76
CA GLN A 316 1.48 -16.71 0.19
C GLN A 316 2.79 -16.37 0.89
N ILE A 317 2.88 -15.18 1.51
CA ILE A 317 4.05 -14.78 2.30
C ILE A 317 4.35 -15.72 3.47
N TYR A 318 3.33 -16.35 4.05
CA TYR A 318 3.49 -17.30 5.15
C TYR A 318 3.88 -18.71 4.65
N ALA A 319 3.47 -19.08 3.44
CA ALA A 319 3.82 -20.37 2.85
C ALA A 319 5.33 -20.52 2.59
N LYS A 320 6.03 -19.40 2.36
CA LYS A 320 7.49 -19.38 2.17
C LYS A 320 8.29 -19.81 3.42
N VAL A 321 7.69 -19.72 4.60
CA VAL A 321 8.36 -19.97 5.89
C VAL A 321 8.27 -21.44 6.31
N VAL A 322 7.39 -22.23 5.69
CA VAL A 322 7.14 -23.64 6.09
C VAL A 322 8.06 -24.60 5.33
N ASP A 323 9.35 -24.62 5.74
CA ASP A 323 10.35 -25.51 5.12
C ASP A 323 10.08 -27.00 5.38
N GLU A 324 9.48 -27.38 6.52
CA GLU A 324 9.10 -28.78 6.81
C GLU A 324 8.17 -29.39 5.77
N LYS A 325 7.22 -28.59 5.21
CA LYS A 325 6.35 -29.09 4.14
C LYS A 325 7.11 -29.34 2.85
N LYS A 326 8.12 -28.55 2.53
CA LYS A 326 8.97 -28.77 1.37
C LYS A 326 9.76 -30.04 1.54
N ASN A 327 10.31 -30.30 2.75
CA ASN A 327 11.03 -31.52 3.06
C ASN A 327 10.10 -32.75 2.97
N LYS A 328 8.88 -32.67 3.54
CA LYS A 328 7.88 -33.75 3.42
C LYS A 328 7.46 -33.99 1.97
N ALA A 329 7.23 -32.92 1.20
CA ALA A 329 6.87 -33.02 -0.22
C ALA A 329 8.00 -33.63 -1.05
N ALA A 330 9.26 -33.26 -0.78
CA ALA A 330 10.43 -33.84 -1.45
C ALA A 330 10.58 -35.34 -1.17
N GLN A 331 10.13 -35.80 0.01
CA GLN A 331 10.21 -37.23 0.42
C GLN A 331 8.92 -38.02 0.09
N ALA A 332 7.86 -37.38 -0.38
CA ALA A 332 6.57 -38.01 -0.64
C ALA A 332 6.61 -38.96 -1.87
N ILE A 333 7.46 -38.66 -2.82
CA ILE A 333 7.63 -39.52 -4.02
C ILE A 333 8.85 -40.42 -3.80
N LYS A 334 8.60 -41.69 -3.62
CA LYS A 334 9.64 -42.72 -3.50
C LYS A 334 9.57 -43.65 -4.72
N LEU A 335 10.72 -43.99 -5.27
CA LEU A 335 10.83 -44.97 -6.35
C LEU A 335 11.38 -46.27 -5.76
N ASP A 336 10.66 -47.37 -5.90
CA ASP A 336 10.99 -48.67 -5.30
C ASP A 336 12.30 -49.25 -5.85
N THR A 337 12.78 -48.75 -6.98
CA THR A 337 13.99 -49.19 -7.64
C THR A 337 15.28 -48.48 -7.21
N ILE A 338 15.17 -47.45 -6.34
CA ILE A 338 16.32 -46.66 -5.88
C ILE A 338 16.50 -46.85 -4.38
N GLU A 339 17.51 -47.59 -3.97
CA GLU A 339 17.89 -47.73 -2.56
C GLU A 339 18.46 -46.43 -2.01
N THR A 340 17.87 -45.89 -0.94
CA THR A 340 18.44 -44.78 -0.15
C THR A 340 19.60 -45.33 0.69
N LYS A 341 20.86 -44.95 0.37
CA LYS A 341 22.01 -45.23 1.25
C LYS A 341 21.79 -44.45 2.55
N THR A 342 21.47 -45.13 3.63
CA THR A 342 21.56 -44.60 5.00
C THR A 342 23.04 -44.33 5.28
N GLN A 343 23.41 -43.07 5.50
CA GLN A 343 24.71 -42.74 6.07
C GLN A 343 24.65 -43.11 7.54
N GLU A 344 25.47 -44.06 7.98
CA GLU A 344 25.77 -44.34 9.37
C GLU A 344 26.58 -43.23 10.00
#